data_7bfa24890eb69cd737f070cf1a899784
#
_entry.id   7bfa24890eb69cd737f070cf1a899784
#
_cell.length_a   1.000
_cell.length_b   1.000
_cell.length_c   1.000
_cell.angle_alpha   90.00
_cell.angle_beta   90.00
_cell.angle_gamma   90.00
#
_symmetry.space_group_name_H-M   'P 1'
#
loop_
_entity.id
_entity.type
_entity.pdbx_description
1 polymer ?
#
loop_
_entity_poly.entity_id
_entity_poly.type
_entity_poly.pdbx_seq_one_letter_code
_entity_poly.pdbx_strand_id
1 'polypeptide(L)'
;MSSISSEDIISILKEEIENYDFDSRDKEVGKVIYVGDGIVTVYGIDNAMYGEIVVFENGVKGMVQDIRRTEIGCILFGRDTGIKEGTKVSRTGKRAGIPVGDAFIGRIVDALGAPIDGKGSIESTDYRPIENPAPSIVDRKSVNQPLQTGILSIDAMFPIGRGQRELIIGDRQTGKTSIRKCWAW
;
A
#
# COMPACT_ATOMS: atom_id res chain seq x y z
N MET A 1 14.88 45.23 -32.81
CA MET A 1 15.40 44.05 -32.07
C MET A 1 16.02 44.59 -30.81
N SER A 2 15.31 44.54 -29.68
CA SER A 2 15.85 44.96 -28.38
C SER A 2 16.81 43.87 -27.86
N SER A 3 18.09 44.24 -27.80
CA SER A 3 19.10 43.42 -27.16
C SER A 3 18.80 43.37 -25.67
N ILE A 4 18.47 42.17 -25.15
CA ILE A 4 18.33 41.90 -23.75
C ILE A 4 19.71 42.18 -23.12
N SER A 5 19.79 43.08 -22.15
CA SER A 5 21.01 43.40 -21.45
C SER A 5 21.48 42.23 -20.58
N SER A 6 22.79 42.06 -20.41
CA SER A 6 23.33 41.06 -19.50
C SER A 6 22.83 41.25 -18.06
N GLU A 7 22.50 42.49 -17.68
CA GLU A 7 21.96 42.84 -16.35
C GLU A 7 20.52 42.37 -16.18
N ASP A 8 19.71 42.40 -17.28
CA ASP A 8 18.33 41.90 -17.26
C ASP A 8 18.31 40.36 -17.11
N ILE A 9 19.24 39.66 -17.73
CA ILE A 9 19.37 38.19 -17.60
C ILE A 9 19.79 37.83 -16.16
N ILE A 10 20.69 38.57 -15.56
CA ILE A 10 21.15 38.34 -14.18
C ILE A 10 20.03 38.62 -13.19
N SER A 11 19.19 39.66 -13.40
CA SER A 11 18.06 39.96 -12.52
C SER A 11 16.97 38.87 -12.60
N ILE A 12 16.66 38.38 -13.79
CA ILE A 12 15.69 37.30 -13.99
C ILE A 12 16.20 35.99 -13.33
N LEU A 13 17.49 35.66 -13.49
CA LEU A 13 18.06 34.48 -12.85
C LEU A 13 18.09 34.60 -11.32
N LYS A 14 18.35 35.79 -10.78
CA LYS A 14 18.27 36.01 -9.31
C LYS A 14 16.83 35.86 -8.79
N GLU A 15 15.85 36.42 -9.48
CA GLU A 15 14.44 36.31 -9.10
C GLU A 15 13.94 34.87 -9.18
N GLU A 16 14.40 34.11 -10.17
CA GLU A 16 14.08 32.69 -10.33
C GLU A 16 14.77 31.81 -9.27
N ILE A 17 16.00 32.16 -8.85
CA ILE A 17 16.71 31.49 -7.78
C ILE A 17 16.12 31.85 -6.40
N GLU A 18 15.70 33.08 -6.15
CA GLU A 18 15.05 33.48 -4.90
C GLU A 18 13.63 32.91 -4.75
N ASN A 19 12.91 32.73 -5.87
CA ASN A 19 11.59 32.10 -5.91
C ASN A 19 11.68 30.57 -6.05
N TYR A 20 12.87 30.00 -6.15
CA TYR A 20 13.04 28.55 -6.17
C TYR A 20 12.79 28.02 -4.76
N ASP A 21 11.56 27.61 -4.57
CA ASP A 21 11.09 27.03 -3.32
C ASP A 21 11.82 25.70 -3.10
N PHE A 22 12.80 25.72 -2.18
CA PHE A 22 13.60 24.57 -1.76
C PHE A 22 12.77 23.58 -0.91
N ASP A 23 11.45 23.59 -1.04
CA ASP A 23 10.57 22.55 -0.51
C ASP A 23 10.46 21.37 -1.49
N SER A 24 11.54 21.12 -2.20
CA SER A 24 11.77 19.83 -2.81
C SER A 24 12.20 18.85 -1.72
N ARG A 25 11.29 18.31 -0.99
CA ARG A 25 11.41 16.89 -0.68
C ARG A 25 11.53 16.24 -2.04
N ASP A 26 12.77 16.01 -2.45
CA ASP A 26 13.11 15.41 -3.74
C ASP A 26 12.23 14.18 -3.94
N LYS A 27 11.16 14.35 -4.67
CA LYS A 27 10.44 13.21 -5.23
C LYS A 27 11.38 12.69 -6.28
N GLU A 28 12.28 11.81 -5.87
CA GLU A 28 13.14 11.13 -6.82
C GLU A 28 12.24 10.56 -7.92
N VAL A 29 12.56 10.95 -9.15
CA VAL A 29 11.84 10.50 -10.34
C VAL A 29 12.74 9.54 -11.08
N GLY A 30 12.35 8.28 -11.05
CA GLY A 30 13.00 7.23 -11.83
C GLY A 30 12.38 7.04 -13.21
N LYS A 31 13.00 6.16 -13.98
CA LYS A 31 12.53 5.71 -15.29
C LYS A 31 12.42 4.20 -15.33
N VAL A 32 11.39 3.71 -15.98
CA VAL A 32 11.19 2.29 -16.24
C VAL A 32 12.21 1.81 -17.28
N ILE A 33 12.90 0.72 -16.97
CA ILE A 33 13.84 0.03 -17.87
C ILE A 33 13.17 -1.17 -18.53
N TYR A 34 12.38 -1.92 -17.75
CA TYR A 34 11.75 -3.16 -18.21
C TYR A 34 10.37 -3.31 -17.59
N VAL A 35 9.43 -3.85 -18.38
CA VAL A 35 8.06 -4.20 -17.94
C VAL A 35 7.72 -5.60 -18.43
N GLY A 36 7.24 -6.46 -17.56
CA GLY A 36 6.76 -7.78 -17.94
C GLY A 36 6.08 -8.48 -16.76
N ASP A 37 4.99 -9.19 -17.02
CA ASP A 37 4.26 -10.03 -16.06
C ASP A 37 3.89 -9.33 -14.74
N GLY A 38 3.53 -8.04 -14.81
CA GLY A 38 3.18 -7.26 -13.62
C GLY A 38 4.39 -6.82 -12.78
N ILE A 39 5.60 -7.04 -13.27
CA ILE A 39 6.85 -6.61 -12.64
C ILE A 39 7.47 -5.50 -13.50
N VAL A 40 7.96 -4.47 -12.84
CA VAL A 40 8.63 -3.34 -13.48
C VAL A 40 9.99 -3.14 -12.85
N THR A 41 11.00 -3.01 -13.69
CA THR A 41 12.35 -2.61 -13.25
C THR A 41 12.52 -1.12 -13.51
N VAL A 42 12.91 -0.39 -12.48
CA VAL A 42 13.07 1.07 -12.46
C VAL A 42 14.51 1.44 -12.15
N TYR A 43 14.98 2.52 -12.75
CA TYR A 43 16.29 3.15 -12.51
C TYR A 43 16.11 4.58 -12.01
N GLY A 44 17.00 5.04 -11.11
CA GLY A 44 17.06 6.46 -10.69
C GLY A 44 16.19 6.82 -9.48
N ILE A 45 15.80 5.81 -8.66
CA ILE A 45 15.16 5.99 -7.35
C ILE A 45 16.00 5.31 -6.27
N ASP A 46 17.25 5.72 -6.15
CA ASP A 46 18.27 5.01 -5.36
C ASP A 46 18.00 4.98 -3.85
N ASN A 47 17.22 5.92 -3.34
CA ASN A 47 16.83 5.96 -1.92
C ASN A 47 15.49 5.26 -1.64
N ALA A 48 14.94 4.49 -2.58
CA ALA A 48 13.69 3.77 -2.35
C ALA A 48 13.83 2.71 -1.25
N MET A 49 12.81 2.59 -0.43
CA MET A 49 12.77 1.61 0.66
C MET A 49 12.01 0.34 0.21
N TYR A 50 12.43 -0.81 0.75
CA TYR A 50 11.66 -2.05 0.60
C TYR A 50 10.23 -1.87 1.09
N GLY A 51 9.25 -2.31 0.29
CA GLY A 51 7.84 -2.14 0.59
C GLY A 51 7.31 -0.72 0.37
N GLU A 52 8.08 0.20 -0.22
CA GLU A 52 7.63 1.55 -0.54
C GLU A 52 6.66 1.54 -1.72
N ILE A 53 5.62 2.37 -1.65
CA ILE A 53 4.73 2.60 -2.79
C ILE A 53 5.35 3.62 -3.73
N VAL A 54 5.39 3.27 -5.01
CA VAL A 54 5.75 4.15 -6.11
C VAL A 54 4.55 4.39 -7.01
N VAL A 55 4.50 5.54 -7.65
CA VAL A 55 3.42 5.93 -8.57
C VAL A 55 4.00 6.15 -9.95
N PHE A 56 3.44 5.48 -10.94
CA PHE A 56 3.79 5.63 -12.34
C PHE A 56 3.04 6.80 -12.95
N GLU A 57 3.54 7.35 -14.05
CA GLU A 57 2.97 8.51 -14.76
C GLU A 57 1.50 8.31 -15.15
N ASN A 58 1.08 7.06 -15.43
CA ASN A 58 -0.30 6.70 -15.75
C ASN A 58 -1.20 6.54 -14.49
N GLY A 59 -0.70 6.84 -13.28
CA GLY A 59 -1.43 6.73 -12.02
C GLY A 59 -1.46 5.32 -11.41
N VAL A 60 -0.92 4.30 -12.09
CA VAL A 60 -0.79 2.95 -11.52
C VAL A 60 0.19 3.01 -10.36
N LYS A 61 -0.14 2.31 -9.28
CA LYS A 61 0.72 2.17 -8.11
C LYS A 61 1.47 0.85 -8.17
N GLY A 62 2.68 0.86 -7.67
CA GLY A 62 3.49 -0.34 -7.48
C GLY A 62 4.16 -0.34 -6.12
N MET A 63 4.69 -1.47 -5.72
CA MET A 63 5.44 -1.64 -4.48
C MET A 63 6.86 -2.10 -4.79
N VAL A 64 7.83 -1.47 -4.18
CA VAL A 64 9.24 -1.86 -4.24
C VAL A 64 9.43 -3.20 -3.53
N GLN A 65 9.91 -4.21 -4.26
CA GLN A 65 10.11 -5.55 -3.74
C GLN A 65 11.58 -6.00 -3.80
N ASP A 66 12.32 -5.55 -4.80
CA ASP A 66 13.73 -5.91 -5.00
C ASP A 66 14.56 -4.64 -5.13
N ILE A 67 15.63 -4.54 -4.37
CA ILE A 67 16.54 -3.39 -4.40
C ILE A 67 17.93 -3.91 -4.76
N ARG A 68 18.39 -3.55 -5.94
CA ARG A 68 19.74 -3.84 -6.43
C ARG A 68 20.57 -2.56 -6.47
N ARG A 69 21.82 -2.69 -6.80
CA ARG A 69 22.77 -1.56 -6.80
C ARG A 69 22.37 -0.42 -7.73
N THR A 70 21.79 -0.71 -8.88
CA THR A 70 21.43 0.26 -9.93
C THR A 70 19.98 0.14 -10.39
N GLU A 71 19.27 -0.87 -9.95
CA GLU A 71 17.94 -1.21 -10.43
C GLU A 71 17.03 -1.54 -9.26
N ILE A 72 15.77 -1.19 -9.38
CA ILE A 72 14.76 -1.46 -8.38
C ILE A 72 13.60 -2.19 -9.03
N GLY A 73 13.29 -3.38 -8.53
CA GLY A 73 12.16 -4.19 -8.94
C GLY A 73 10.89 -3.80 -8.19
N CYS A 74 9.84 -3.46 -8.94
CA CYS A 74 8.54 -3.10 -8.40
C CYS A 74 7.47 -4.07 -8.89
N ILE A 75 6.55 -4.45 -8.01
CA ILE A 75 5.35 -5.21 -8.35
C ILE A 75 4.20 -4.22 -8.55
N LEU A 76 3.47 -4.33 -9.66
CA LEU A 76 2.33 -3.48 -9.96
C LEU A 76 1.07 -3.92 -9.19
N PHE A 77 0.31 -2.95 -8.69
CA PHE A 77 -1.02 -3.17 -8.12
C PHE A 77 -2.16 -3.01 -9.14
N GLY A 78 -1.83 -2.99 -10.41
CA GLY A 78 -2.77 -2.83 -11.50
C GLY A 78 -2.28 -3.47 -12.78
N ARG A 79 -3.00 -3.22 -13.87
CA ARG A 79 -2.57 -3.68 -15.18
C ARG A 79 -1.35 -2.89 -15.64
N ASP A 80 -0.44 -3.56 -16.29
CA ASP A 80 0.76 -3.00 -16.91
C ASP A 80 0.49 -2.19 -18.19
N THR A 81 -0.78 -2.21 -18.66
CA THR A 81 -1.21 -1.48 -19.86
C THR A 81 -0.93 0.02 -19.72
N GLY A 82 -0.12 0.54 -20.64
CA GLY A 82 0.27 1.96 -20.65
C GLY A 82 1.59 2.28 -19.95
N ILE A 83 2.22 1.30 -19.30
CA ILE A 83 3.58 1.42 -18.79
C ILE A 83 4.53 0.89 -19.84
N LYS A 84 5.51 1.73 -20.25
CA LYS A 84 6.52 1.40 -21.25
C LYS A 84 7.90 1.74 -20.70
N GLU A 85 8.93 1.25 -21.35
CA GLU A 85 10.29 1.71 -21.11
C GLU A 85 10.38 3.24 -21.24
N GLY A 86 11.06 3.88 -20.31
CA GLY A 86 11.16 5.33 -20.22
C GLY A 86 10.02 6.03 -19.47
N THR A 87 8.93 5.34 -19.11
CA THR A 87 7.85 5.91 -18.28
C THR A 87 8.41 6.41 -16.94
N LYS A 88 7.98 7.59 -16.50
CA LYS A 88 8.40 8.18 -15.23
C LYS A 88 7.73 7.50 -14.05
N VAL A 89 8.51 7.35 -12.98
CA VAL A 89 8.07 6.76 -11.71
C VAL A 89 8.47 7.69 -10.58
N SER A 90 7.53 8.03 -9.72
CA SER A 90 7.75 8.90 -8.57
C SER A 90 7.61 8.12 -7.27
N ARG A 91 8.51 8.38 -6.33
CA ARG A 91 8.45 7.84 -4.96
C ARG A 91 7.35 8.53 -4.16
N THR A 92 6.76 7.79 -3.23
CA THR A 92 5.81 8.35 -2.26
C THR A 92 6.41 8.54 -0.86
N GLY A 93 7.54 7.90 -0.57
CA GLY A 93 8.14 7.87 0.77
C GLY A 93 7.30 7.09 1.80
N LYS A 94 6.25 6.42 1.38
CA LYS A 94 5.34 5.67 2.27
C LYS A 94 5.43 4.18 1.98
N ARG A 95 5.57 3.37 3.02
CA ARG A 95 5.48 1.92 2.90
C ARG A 95 4.08 1.50 2.49
N ALA A 96 3.98 0.37 1.79
CA ALA A 96 2.70 -0.21 1.42
C ALA A 96 1.85 -0.46 2.66
N GLY A 97 0.63 0.03 2.64
CA GLY A 97 -0.29 -0.03 3.75
C GLY A 97 -1.69 0.37 3.32
N ILE A 98 -2.59 0.39 4.27
CA ILE A 98 -3.98 0.75 4.06
C ILE A 98 -4.36 1.88 5.03
N PRO A 99 -5.09 2.90 4.55
CA PRO A 99 -5.70 3.87 5.45
C PRO A 99 -6.74 3.18 6.33
N VAL A 100 -6.79 3.55 7.59
CA VAL A 100 -7.72 2.98 8.59
C VAL A 100 -8.44 4.08 9.36
N GLY A 101 -9.59 3.75 9.92
CA GLY A 101 -10.41 4.66 10.71
C GLY A 101 -11.87 4.25 10.72
N ASP A 102 -12.66 4.83 11.62
CA ASP A 102 -14.09 4.52 11.76
C ASP A 102 -14.91 4.90 10.52
N ALA A 103 -14.41 5.85 9.71
CA ALA A 103 -15.03 6.24 8.44
C ALA A 103 -15.10 5.12 7.39
N PHE A 104 -14.34 4.03 7.58
CA PHE A 104 -14.39 2.84 6.72
C PHE A 104 -15.53 1.88 7.05
N ILE A 105 -16.17 2.02 8.22
CA ILE A 105 -17.26 1.13 8.64
C ILE A 105 -18.46 1.29 7.68
N GLY A 106 -18.91 0.18 7.10
CA GLY A 106 -20.01 0.17 6.14
C GLY A 106 -19.67 0.68 4.74
N ARG A 107 -18.37 0.87 4.43
CA ARG A 107 -17.85 1.24 3.10
C ARG A 107 -17.28 0.04 2.38
N ILE A 108 -17.30 0.08 1.05
CA ILE A 108 -16.64 -0.91 0.19
C ILE A 108 -15.43 -0.25 -0.44
N VAL A 109 -14.26 -0.85 -0.22
CA VAL A 109 -12.99 -0.32 -0.68
C VAL A 109 -12.20 -1.37 -1.45
N ASP A 110 -11.28 -0.92 -2.28
CA ASP A 110 -10.31 -1.78 -2.95
C ASP A 110 -9.18 -2.23 -2.00
N ALA A 111 -8.23 -3.00 -2.51
CA ALA A 111 -7.09 -3.49 -1.73
C ALA A 111 -6.14 -2.38 -1.22
N LEU A 112 -6.22 -1.18 -1.77
CA LEU A 112 -5.42 -0.01 -1.39
C LEU A 112 -6.21 0.98 -0.53
N GLY A 113 -7.45 0.64 -0.17
CA GLY A 113 -8.32 1.50 0.64
C GLY A 113 -9.06 2.58 -0.13
N ALA A 114 -9.02 2.56 -1.47
CA ALA A 114 -9.80 3.50 -2.27
C ALA A 114 -11.28 3.06 -2.32
N PRO A 115 -12.25 3.97 -2.15
CA PRO A 115 -13.67 3.62 -2.15
C PRO A 115 -14.13 3.23 -3.56
N ILE A 116 -14.87 2.12 -3.65
CA ILE A 116 -15.49 1.62 -4.89
C ILE A 116 -17.02 1.59 -4.82
N ASP A 117 -17.58 2.07 -3.71
CA ASP A 117 -19.03 2.06 -3.44
C ASP A 117 -19.80 3.28 -3.99
N GLY A 118 -19.13 4.19 -4.68
CA GLY A 118 -19.72 5.41 -5.23
C GLY A 118 -20.14 6.47 -4.21
N LYS A 119 -19.83 6.29 -2.92
CA LYS A 119 -20.23 7.21 -1.83
C LYS A 119 -19.21 8.34 -1.56
N GLY A 120 -18.27 8.59 -2.49
CA GLY A 120 -17.26 9.62 -2.36
C GLY A 120 -16.01 9.20 -1.56
N SER A 121 -15.05 10.11 -1.41
CA SER A 121 -13.79 9.87 -0.71
C SER A 121 -14.00 9.58 0.78
N ILE A 122 -13.09 8.80 1.35
CA ILE A 122 -13.06 8.48 2.77
C ILE A 122 -11.91 9.24 3.40
N GLU A 123 -12.19 10.04 4.41
CA GLU A 123 -11.14 10.68 5.20
C GLU A 123 -10.58 9.67 6.20
N SER A 124 -9.30 9.36 6.06
CA SER A 124 -8.60 8.44 6.97
C SER A 124 -7.88 9.22 8.06
N THR A 125 -8.00 8.77 9.29
CA THR A 125 -7.29 9.34 10.43
C THR A 125 -5.91 8.73 10.59
N ASP A 126 -5.77 7.45 10.26
CA ASP A 126 -4.57 6.66 10.49
C ASP A 126 -4.17 5.83 9.25
N TYR A 127 -2.93 5.36 9.25
CA TYR A 127 -2.38 4.51 8.20
C TYR A 127 -1.69 3.30 8.79
N ARG A 128 -2.04 2.11 8.32
CA ARG A 128 -1.47 0.85 8.81
C ARG A 128 -0.65 0.17 7.73
N PRO A 129 0.64 -0.10 7.97
CA PRO A 129 1.45 -0.85 6.99
C PRO A 129 0.95 -2.28 6.88
N ILE A 130 1.09 -2.88 5.68
CA ILE A 130 0.72 -4.28 5.41
C ILE A 130 1.59 -5.22 6.22
N GLU A 131 2.89 -4.94 6.30
CA GLU A 131 3.85 -5.72 7.06
C GLU A 131 4.09 -5.09 8.43
N ASN A 132 3.66 -5.78 9.47
CA ASN A 132 3.97 -5.47 10.85
C ASN A 132 4.65 -6.67 11.50
N PRO A 133 5.68 -6.45 12.35
CA PRO A 133 6.24 -7.53 13.13
C PRO A 133 5.15 -8.14 14.03
N ALA A 134 5.10 -9.47 14.06
CA ALA A 134 4.18 -10.16 14.96
C ALA A 134 4.58 -9.90 16.42
N PRO A 135 3.61 -9.77 17.34
CA PRO A 135 3.92 -9.64 18.76
C PRO A 135 4.71 -10.84 19.26
N SER A 136 5.69 -10.60 20.12
CA SER A 136 6.51 -11.64 20.72
C SER A 136 5.68 -12.57 21.63
N ILE A 137 6.23 -13.70 22.01
CA ILE A 137 5.56 -14.65 22.92
C ILE A 137 5.25 -13.99 24.27
N VAL A 138 6.12 -13.11 24.73
CA VAL A 138 5.95 -12.39 26.00
C VAL A 138 4.81 -11.38 25.96
N ASP A 139 4.58 -10.75 24.81
CA ASP A 139 3.53 -9.74 24.62
C ASP A 139 2.13 -10.35 24.43
N ARG A 140 2.06 -11.68 24.22
CA ARG A 140 0.78 -12.36 23.97
C ARG A 140 0.11 -12.71 25.29
N LYS A 141 -1.16 -12.33 25.43
CA LYS A 141 -2.01 -12.81 26.52
C LYS A 141 -2.43 -14.26 26.27
N SER A 142 -2.55 -15.04 27.36
CA SER A 142 -3.18 -16.37 27.29
C SER A 142 -4.61 -16.26 26.79
N VAL A 143 -5.07 -17.29 26.09
CA VAL A 143 -6.46 -17.39 25.64
C VAL A 143 -7.35 -17.61 26.88
N ASN A 144 -8.15 -16.62 27.25
CA ASN A 144 -9.00 -16.62 28.43
C ASN A 144 -10.44 -16.15 28.18
N GLN A 145 -10.77 -15.81 26.93
CA GLN A 145 -12.12 -15.38 26.56
C GLN A 145 -12.74 -16.38 25.60
N PRO A 146 -13.89 -16.99 25.93
CA PRO A 146 -14.59 -17.87 25.01
C PRO A 146 -15.19 -17.09 23.84
N LEU A 147 -15.14 -17.70 22.65
CA LEU A 147 -15.82 -17.24 21.47
C LEU A 147 -17.16 -17.95 21.39
N GLN A 148 -18.26 -17.20 21.47
CA GLN A 148 -19.59 -17.75 21.24
C GLN A 148 -19.84 -17.90 19.74
N THR A 149 -19.87 -19.15 19.28
CA THR A 149 -20.10 -19.44 17.84
C THR A 149 -21.58 -19.48 17.47
N GLY A 150 -22.46 -19.67 18.45
CA GLY A 150 -23.89 -19.90 18.27
C GLY A 150 -24.21 -21.32 17.81
N ILE A 151 -23.24 -22.20 17.70
CA ILE A 151 -23.40 -23.61 17.35
C ILE A 151 -23.30 -24.43 18.64
N LEU A 152 -24.42 -24.95 19.09
CA LEU A 152 -24.50 -25.62 20.38
C LEU A 152 -23.47 -26.76 20.56
N SER A 153 -23.22 -27.55 19.55
CA SER A 153 -22.24 -28.64 19.59
C SER A 153 -20.80 -28.15 19.79
N ILE A 154 -20.46 -26.99 19.26
CA ILE A 154 -19.14 -26.41 19.43
C ILE A 154 -19.04 -25.75 20.79
N ASP A 155 -19.99 -24.87 21.12
CA ASP A 155 -19.95 -24.09 22.34
C ASP A 155 -20.05 -24.95 23.62
N ALA A 156 -20.76 -26.10 23.55
CA ALA A 156 -20.92 -26.99 24.70
C ALA A 156 -19.82 -28.04 24.84
N MET A 157 -19.28 -28.57 23.73
CA MET A 157 -18.32 -29.67 23.79
C MET A 157 -16.87 -29.24 23.55
N PHE A 158 -16.66 -28.28 22.67
CA PHE A 158 -15.33 -27.81 22.26
C PHE A 158 -15.28 -26.28 22.21
N PRO A 159 -15.42 -25.60 23.36
CA PRO A 159 -15.44 -24.14 23.37
C PRO A 159 -14.14 -23.57 22.80
N ILE A 160 -14.28 -22.68 21.86
CA ILE A 160 -13.15 -22.02 21.19
C ILE A 160 -12.84 -20.72 21.92
N GLY A 161 -11.56 -20.46 22.14
CA GLY A 161 -11.11 -19.21 22.74
C GLY A 161 -10.75 -18.16 21.70
N ARG A 162 -10.96 -16.88 22.02
CA ARG A 162 -10.55 -15.76 21.16
C ARG A 162 -9.03 -15.72 21.04
N GLY A 163 -8.52 -15.85 19.81
CA GLY A 163 -7.09 -15.93 19.51
C GLY A 163 -6.56 -17.36 19.34
N GLN A 164 -7.41 -18.38 19.52
CA GLN A 164 -7.06 -19.77 19.28
C GLN A 164 -7.00 -20.06 17.77
N ARG A 165 -6.12 -21.01 17.39
CA ARG A 165 -6.04 -21.50 16.00
C ARG A 165 -6.86 -22.79 15.90
N GLU A 166 -7.85 -22.76 15.02
CA GLU A 166 -8.74 -23.90 14.78
C GLU A 166 -8.64 -24.38 13.34
N LEU A 167 -8.73 -25.70 13.17
CA LEU A 167 -8.78 -26.35 11.87
C LEU A 167 -10.18 -26.89 11.60
N ILE A 168 -10.81 -26.39 10.55
CA ILE A 168 -12.10 -26.92 10.05
C ILE A 168 -11.81 -27.77 8.82
N ILE A 169 -11.84 -29.09 8.99
CA ILE A 169 -11.57 -30.07 7.95
C ILE A 169 -12.85 -30.84 7.55
N GLY A 170 -12.94 -31.20 6.29
CA GLY A 170 -14.06 -31.99 5.76
C GLY A 170 -14.07 -31.98 4.23
N ASP A 171 -14.90 -32.82 3.62
CA ASP A 171 -15.04 -32.94 2.17
C ASP A 171 -15.62 -31.68 1.52
N ARG A 172 -15.66 -31.65 0.20
CA ARG A 172 -16.26 -30.54 -0.56
C ARG A 172 -17.73 -30.40 -0.18
N GLN A 173 -18.21 -29.15 -0.09
CA GLN A 173 -19.63 -28.80 0.17
C GLN A 173 -20.21 -29.25 1.51
N THR A 174 -19.41 -29.62 2.49
CA THR A 174 -19.88 -30.03 3.83
C THR A 174 -20.19 -28.87 4.79
N GLY A 175 -20.25 -27.63 4.31
CA GLY A 175 -20.65 -26.50 5.13
C GLY A 175 -19.52 -25.81 5.92
N LYS A 176 -18.24 -26.10 5.63
CA LYS A 176 -17.10 -25.47 6.32
C LYS A 176 -17.14 -23.94 6.33
N THR A 177 -17.46 -23.35 5.18
CA THR A 177 -17.57 -21.89 5.04
C THR A 177 -18.77 -21.33 5.82
N SER A 178 -19.85 -22.08 5.97
CA SER A 178 -21.02 -21.66 6.75
C SER A 178 -20.69 -21.56 8.23
N ILE A 179 -19.95 -22.52 8.78
CA ILE A 179 -19.45 -22.49 10.17
C ILE A 179 -18.59 -21.23 10.38
N ARG A 180 -17.63 -20.96 9.48
CA ARG A 180 -16.76 -19.76 9.57
C ARG A 180 -17.55 -18.45 9.56
N LYS A 181 -18.63 -18.36 8.77
CA LYS A 181 -19.45 -17.15 8.70
C LYS A 181 -20.17 -16.84 10.02
N CYS A 182 -20.52 -17.86 10.81
CA CYS A 182 -21.12 -17.65 12.13
C CYS A 182 -20.16 -16.99 13.13
N TRP A 183 -18.85 -17.02 12.88
CA TRP A 183 -17.82 -16.45 13.78
C TRP A 183 -17.42 -15.01 13.43
N ALA A 184 -17.99 -14.45 12.36
CA ALA A 184 -17.58 -13.15 11.80
C ALA A 184 -18.38 -11.96 12.32
N TRP A 185 -19.16 -12.14 13.43
CA TRP A 185 -19.94 -11.06 14.07
C TRP A 185 -19.40 -10.68 15.45
#